data_36771c1bbc912e6504910289b30f556e
#
_entry.id   36771c1bbc912e6504910289b30f556e
#
_cell.length_a   1.000
_cell.length_b   1.000
_cell.length_c   1.000
_cell.angle_alpha   90.00
_cell.angle_beta   90.00
_cell.angle_gamma   90.00
#
_symmetry.space_group_name_H-M   'P 1'
#
loop_
_entity.id
_entity.type
_entity.pdbx_description
1 polymer ?
#
loop_
_entity_poly.entity_id
_entity_poly.type
_entity_poly.pdbx_seq_one_letter_code
_entity_poly.pdbx_strand_id
1 'polypeptide(L)'
;MINFSKLITAVEITNKTNDKIAAFVDYFTHAPDKDKLWLIAIFTGKRPKRPIPSGVMRKWCMDITNIPEWLFLESYSTVGDLGETMALLLPEPTHQIEKSFSEWMQDIVELKAKTDEEKEAYVRYAWSGLEAQERFIFNKLIGGSFRVGVSKKTLVNALAKYSGIEANQLMHSIIGNWDLNAISFEALLQGEHINYDNSKPYPFCLAYALEKELDALGSIKDWQ
;
A
#
# COMPACT_ATOMS: atom_id res chain seq x y z
N MET A 1 -0.84 7.51 -11.30
CA MET A 1 -1.88 6.81 -10.50
C MET A 1 -2.50 5.64 -11.26
N ILE A 2 -2.79 5.78 -12.54
CA ILE A 2 -3.55 4.83 -13.37
C ILE A 2 -3.04 3.36 -13.32
N ASN A 3 -1.74 3.11 -13.41
CA ASN A 3 -1.20 1.75 -13.37
C ASN A 3 -1.37 1.10 -12.00
N PHE A 4 -1.23 1.88 -10.93
CA PHE A 4 -1.46 1.39 -9.59
C PHE A 4 -2.95 1.10 -9.34
N SER A 5 -3.87 1.94 -9.84
CA SER A 5 -5.30 1.69 -9.71
C SER A 5 -5.74 0.43 -10.48
N LYS A 6 -5.21 0.21 -11.68
CA LYS A 6 -5.44 -1.02 -12.45
C LYS A 6 -4.98 -2.26 -11.69
N LEU A 7 -3.80 -2.22 -11.07
CA LEU A 7 -3.31 -3.32 -10.22
C LEU A 7 -4.28 -3.59 -9.06
N ILE A 8 -4.67 -2.55 -8.31
CA ILE A 8 -5.56 -2.71 -7.16
C ILE A 8 -6.89 -3.31 -7.57
N THR A 9 -7.50 -2.80 -8.63
CA THR A 9 -8.73 -3.37 -9.20
C THR A 9 -8.56 -4.85 -9.57
N ALA A 10 -7.47 -5.19 -10.26
CA ALA A 10 -7.21 -6.57 -10.67
C ALA A 10 -7.08 -7.55 -9.47
N VAL A 11 -6.47 -7.11 -8.37
CA VAL A 11 -6.30 -7.97 -7.18
C VAL A 11 -7.54 -8.00 -6.28
N GLU A 12 -8.44 -7.02 -6.36
CA GLU A 12 -9.69 -7.00 -5.61
C GLU A 12 -10.79 -7.86 -6.28
N ILE A 13 -10.82 -7.92 -7.61
CA ILE A 13 -11.82 -8.71 -8.36
C ILE A 13 -11.64 -10.21 -8.15
N THR A 14 -10.43 -10.70 -7.91
CA THR A 14 -10.16 -12.15 -7.83
C THR A 14 -9.86 -12.60 -6.40
N ASN A 15 -10.33 -13.80 -6.07
CA ASN A 15 -9.94 -14.51 -4.84
C ASN A 15 -8.78 -15.50 -5.07
N LYS A 16 -8.39 -15.74 -6.34
CA LYS A 16 -7.34 -16.69 -6.68
C LYS A 16 -5.96 -16.10 -6.49
N THR A 17 -5.14 -16.71 -5.66
CA THR A 17 -3.78 -16.26 -5.36
C THR A 17 -2.91 -16.12 -6.62
N ASN A 18 -3.02 -17.05 -7.57
CA ASN A 18 -2.22 -17.01 -8.78
C ASN A 18 -2.56 -15.83 -9.70
N ASP A 19 -3.83 -15.44 -9.78
CA ASP A 19 -4.26 -14.26 -10.55
C ASP A 19 -3.71 -12.99 -9.91
N LYS A 20 -3.74 -12.90 -8.56
CA LYS A 20 -3.11 -11.79 -7.83
C LYS A 20 -1.61 -11.71 -8.10
N ILE A 21 -0.91 -12.84 -8.04
CA ILE A 21 0.53 -12.91 -8.35
C ILE A 21 0.79 -12.44 -9.78
N ALA A 22 -0.01 -12.87 -10.76
CA ALA A 22 0.14 -12.45 -12.15
C ALA A 22 -0.03 -10.94 -12.31
N ALA A 23 -1.02 -10.33 -11.66
CA ALA A 23 -1.23 -8.88 -11.69
C ALA A 23 -0.05 -8.10 -11.08
N PHE A 24 0.53 -8.58 -9.98
CA PHE A 24 1.75 -7.97 -9.41
C PHE A 24 2.96 -8.11 -10.34
N VAL A 25 3.16 -9.28 -10.96
CA VAL A 25 4.26 -9.50 -11.91
C VAL A 25 4.13 -8.55 -13.09
N ASP A 26 2.92 -8.39 -13.64
CA ASP A 26 2.67 -7.44 -14.72
C ASP A 26 3.01 -6.01 -14.30
N TYR A 27 2.58 -5.58 -13.11
CA TYR A 27 2.93 -4.27 -12.56
C TYR A 27 4.45 -4.10 -12.40
N PHE A 28 5.16 -5.08 -11.83
CA PHE A 28 6.62 -5.02 -11.67
C PHE A 28 7.36 -4.99 -13.02
N THR A 29 6.78 -5.53 -14.07
CA THR A 29 7.37 -5.52 -15.40
C THR A 29 7.30 -4.12 -16.04
N HIS A 30 6.21 -3.38 -15.82
CA HIS A 30 5.94 -2.16 -16.57
C HIS A 30 6.07 -0.86 -15.74
N ALA A 31 6.00 -0.94 -14.41
CA ALA A 31 6.05 0.24 -13.56
C ALA A 31 7.49 0.79 -13.41
N PRO A 32 7.66 2.10 -13.22
CA PRO A 32 8.94 2.70 -12.82
C PRO A 32 9.43 2.17 -11.46
N ASP A 33 10.74 2.13 -11.26
CA ASP A 33 11.33 1.56 -10.04
C ASP A 33 10.88 2.26 -8.75
N LYS A 34 10.71 3.57 -8.78
CA LYS A 34 10.17 4.32 -7.63
C LYS A 34 8.73 3.92 -7.29
N ASP A 35 7.91 3.64 -8.30
CA ASP A 35 6.53 3.17 -8.11
C ASP A 35 6.51 1.75 -7.52
N LYS A 36 7.44 0.87 -7.94
CA LYS A 36 7.62 -0.47 -7.38
C LYS A 36 8.04 -0.41 -5.91
N LEU A 37 8.97 0.48 -5.56
CA LEU A 37 9.40 0.70 -4.18
C LEU A 37 8.26 1.17 -3.29
N TRP A 38 7.47 2.14 -3.73
CA TRP A 38 6.30 2.62 -2.99
C TRP A 38 5.25 1.54 -2.81
N LEU A 39 5.02 0.71 -3.85
CA LEU A 39 4.12 -0.44 -3.74
C LEU A 39 4.59 -1.38 -2.63
N ILE A 40 5.86 -1.78 -2.63
CA ILE A 40 6.41 -2.65 -1.59
C ILE A 40 6.29 -2.00 -0.21
N ALA A 41 6.59 -0.71 -0.08
CA ALA A 41 6.46 0.04 1.17
C ALA A 41 5.04 -0.04 1.74
N ILE A 42 4.03 0.21 0.91
CA ILE A 42 2.62 0.18 1.33
C ILE A 42 2.20 -1.21 1.79
N PHE A 43 2.54 -2.25 1.03
CA PHE A 43 2.14 -3.63 1.33
C PHE A 43 2.93 -4.24 2.49
N THR A 44 4.12 -3.73 2.79
CA THR A 44 4.92 -4.15 3.96
C THR A 44 4.61 -3.35 5.23
N GLY A 45 3.74 -2.33 5.13
CA GLY A 45 3.27 -1.53 6.26
C GLY A 45 4.03 -0.22 6.48
N LYS A 46 4.97 0.13 5.59
CA LYS A 46 5.69 1.42 5.60
C LYS A 46 4.85 2.51 4.92
N ARG A 47 3.73 2.86 5.54
CA ARG A 47 2.78 3.84 4.98
C ARG A 47 3.04 5.22 5.57
N PRO A 48 2.84 6.30 4.80
CA PRO A 48 2.78 7.65 5.36
C PRO A 48 1.72 7.74 6.46
N LYS A 49 1.99 8.52 7.49
CA LYS A 49 0.94 8.85 8.46
C LYS A 49 -0.12 9.69 7.77
N ARG A 50 -1.39 9.41 8.08
CA ARG A 50 -2.54 10.15 7.56
C ARG A 50 -2.36 11.67 7.74
N PRO A 51 -2.27 12.45 6.65
CA PRO A 51 -2.09 13.89 6.74
C PRO A 51 -3.39 14.67 6.98
N ILE A 52 -4.55 14.08 6.60
CA ILE A 52 -5.86 14.74 6.64
C ILE A 52 -6.87 13.83 7.32
N PRO A 53 -7.61 14.31 8.34
CA PRO A 53 -8.70 13.56 8.95
C PRO A 53 -9.81 13.27 7.93
N SER A 54 -10.39 12.07 7.97
CA SER A 54 -11.45 11.67 7.05
C SER A 54 -12.72 12.53 7.14
N GLY A 55 -13.04 13.06 8.32
CA GLY A 55 -14.14 13.99 8.50
C GLY A 55 -13.95 15.31 7.78
N VAL A 56 -12.71 15.78 7.66
CA VAL A 56 -12.38 17.00 6.88
C VAL A 56 -12.56 16.74 5.38
N MET A 57 -12.07 15.62 4.88
CA MET A 57 -12.28 15.22 3.47
C MET A 57 -13.77 15.09 3.14
N ARG A 58 -14.57 14.49 4.05
CA ARG A 58 -16.02 14.39 3.90
C ARG A 58 -16.66 15.77 3.75
N LYS A 59 -16.27 16.73 4.59
CA LYS A 59 -16.76 18.11 4.51
C LYS A 59 -16.46 18.72 3.15
N TRP A 60 -15.22 18.67 2.68
CA TRP A 60 -14.83 19.19 1.37
C TRP A 60 -15.58 18.52 0.21
N CYS A 61 -15.85 17.22 0.31
CA CYS A 61 -16.66 16.52 -0.69
C CYS A 61 -18.10 17.06 -0.73
N MET A 62 -18.74 17.23 0.44
CA MET A 62 -20.08 17.83 0.52
C MET A 62 -20.12 19.27 0.00
N ASP A 63 -19.09 20.07 0.29
CA ASP A 63 -18.97 21.45 -0.19
C ASP A 63 -18.86 21.50 -1.73
N ILE A 64 -18.12 20.56 -2.36
CA ILE A 64 -17.98 20.47 -3.81
C ILE A 64 -19.29 20.02 -4.47
N THR A 65 -19.94 19.02 -3.89
CA THR A 65 -21.13 18.39 -4.47
C THR A 65 -22.42 19.11 -4.12
N ASN A 66 -22.38 20.04 -3.16
CA ASN A 66 -23.53 20.76 -2.61
C ASN A 66 -24.65 19.83 -2.12
N ILE A 67 -24.29 18.66 -1.57
CA ILE A 67 -25.26 17.72 -1.01
C ILE A 67 -25.37 17.91 0.51
N PRO A 68 -26.58 17.77 1.09
CA PRO A 68 -26.75 17.86 2.53
C PRO A 68 -26.16 16.65 3.26
N GLU A 69 -25.75 16.84 4.52
CA GLU A 69 -25.08 15.81 5.31
C GLU A 69 -25.89 14.51 5.40
N TRP A 70 -27.21 14.58 5.59
CA TRP A 70 -28.05 13.40 5.67
C TRP A 70 -27.96 12.53 4.41
N LEU A 71 -27.90 13.14 3.21
CA LEU A 71 -27.80 12.42 1.94
C LEU A 71 -26.41 11.79 1.77
N PHE A 72 -25.37 12.48 2.21
CA PHE A 72 -24.03 11.91 2.25
C PHE A 72 -23.98 10.66 3.15
N LEU A 73 -24.58 10.74 4.34
CA LEU A 73 -24.62 9.63 5.30
C LEU A 73 -25.40 8.42 4.77
N GLU A 74 -26.52 8.63 4.09
CA GLU A 74 -27.27 7.57 3.42
C GLU A 74 -26.46 6.93 2.30
N SER A 75 -25.80 7.75 1.48
CA SER A 75 -24.89 7.25 0.43
C SER A 75 -23.76 6.41 1.03
N TYR A 76 -23.14 6.90 2.09
CA TYR A 76 -22.08 6.15 2.80
C TYR A 76 -22.58 4.85 3.43
N SER A 77 -23.79 4.87 4.02
CA SER A 77 -24.41 3.65 4.56
C SER A 77 -24.66 2.59 3.48
N THR A 78 -25.00 3.03 2.27
CA THR A 78 -25.27 2.14 1.13
C THR A 78 -23.97 1.57 0.53
N VAL A 79 -22.94 2.40 0.33
CA VAL A 79 -21.66 2.01 -0.27
C VAL A 79 -20.78 1.23 0.72
N GLY A 80 -20.77 1.63 1.99
CA GLY A 80 -20.00 0.99 3.06
C GLY A 80 -18.54 1.38 3.16
N ASP A 81 -18.00 2.15 2.21
CA ASP A 81 -16.62 2.67 2.22
C ASP A 81 -16.61 4.18 1.97
N LEU A 82 -16.02 4.93 2.89
CA LEU A 82 -16.00 6.39 2.83
C LEU A 82 -15.21 6.93 1.62
N GLY A 83 -14.08 6.30 1.30
CA GLY A 83 -13.24 6.70 0.16
C GLY A 83 -13.96 6.51 -1.17
N GLU A 84 -14.66 5.39 -1.30
CA GLU A 84 -15.48 5.06 -2.47
C GLU A 84 -16.69 5.98 -2.58
N THR A 85 -17.41 6.20 -1.48
CA THR A 85 -18.55 7.13 -1.43
C THR A 85 -18.16 8.51 -1.95
N MET A 86 -17.05 9.07 -1.44
CA MET A 86 -16.55 10.36 -1.93
C MET A 86 -16.18 10.30 -3.42
N ALA A 87 -15.53 9.23 -3.87
CA ALA A 87 -15.13 9.10 -5.27
C ALA A 87 -16.32 9.06 -6.24
N LEU A 88 -17.41 8.40 -5.82
CA LEU A 88 -18.64 8.27 -6.61
C LEU A 88 -19.50 9.55 -6.63
N LEU A 89 -19.49 10.32 -5.53
CA LEU A 89 -20.29 11.54 -5.42
C LEU A 89 -19.66 12.74 -6.16
N LEU A 90 -18.35 12.77 -6.30
CA LEU A 90 -17.64 13.87 -6.94
C LEU A 90 -17.96 13.93 -8.43
N PRO A 91 -18.03 15.17 -9.02
CA PRO A 91 -18.28 15.34 -10.44
C PRO A 91 -17.18 14.75 -11.31
N GLU A 92 -17.47 14.53 -12.59
CA GLU A 92 -16.49 14.07 -13.58
C GLU A 92 -15.22 14.94 -13.59
N PRO A 93 -14.04 14.36 -13.87
CA PRO A 93 -12.80 15.11 -13.91
C PRO A 93 -12.84 16.18 -15.00
N THR A 94 -12.29 17.36 -14.70
CA THR A 94 -12.25 18.50 -15.61
C THR A 94 -10.96 18.60 -16.42
N HIS A 95 -9.93 17.84 -16.03
CA HIS A 95 -8.61 17.78 -16.67
C HIS A 95 -7.93 16.45 -16.33
N GLN A 96 -6.82 16.16 -17.00
CA GLN A 96 -6.00 15.00 -16.68
C GLN A 96 -4.75 15.44 -15.91
N ILE A 97 -4.31 14.61 -14.95
CA ILE A 97 -3.08 14.83 -14.18
C ILE A 97 -2.09 13.71 -14.51
N GLU A 98 -1.03 14.08 -15.21
CA GLU A 98 0.07 13.17 -15.52
C GLU A 98 1.07 13.14 -14.37
N LYS A 99 0.83 12.29 -13.38
CA LYS A 99 1.75 12.00 -12.28
C LYS A 99 1.93 10.50 -12.10
N SER A 100 3.17 10.07 -11.87
CA SER A 100 3.50 8.70 -11.45
C SER A 100 2.89 8.40 -10.09
N PHE A 101 2.81 7.14 -9.73
CA PHE A 101 2.35 6.74 -8.39
C PHE A 101 3.29 7.26 -7.28
N SER A 102 4.58 7.22 -7.52
CA SER A 102 5.59 7.72 -6.58
C SER A 102 5.49 9.23 -6.34
N GLU A 103 5.17 10.03 -7.36
CA GLU A 103 4.94 11.47 -7.20
C GLU A 103 3.70 11.75 -6.33
N TRP A 104 2.60 11.01 -6.53
CA TRP A 104 1.42 11.11 -5.68
C TRP A 104 1.73 10.77 -4.23
N MET A 105 2.53 9.72 -4.01
CA MET A 105 2.92 9.30 -2.66
C MET A 105 3.84 10.31 -1.99
N GLN A 106 4.76 10.93 -2.74
CA GLN A 106 5.63 11.98 -2.24
C GLN A 106 4.81 13.20 -1.82
N ASP A 107 3.87 13.64 -2.64
CA ASP A 107 2.96 14.74 -2.29
C ASP A 107 2.18 14.43 -1.00
N ILE A 108 1.65 13.20 -0.85
CA ILE A 108 0.94 12.78 0.37
C ILE A 108 1.84 12.88 1.62
N VAL A 109 3.11 12.52 1.50
CA VAL A 109 4.09 12.69 2.59
C VAL A 109 4.28 14.15 2.95
N GLU A 110 4.43 15.02 1.95
CA GLU A 110 4.67 16.45 2.11
C GLU A 110 3.46 17.20 2.68
N LEU A 111 2.24 16.73 2.41
CA LEU A 111 1.01 17.31 2.97
C LEU A 111 1.02 17.42 4.50
N LYS A 112 1.79 16.59 5.19
CA LYS A 112 1.88 16.67 6.65
C LYS A 112 2.39 18.04 7.14
N ALA A 113 3.26 18.69 6.37
CA ALA A 113 3.86 19.98 6.71
C ALA A 113 3.07 21.18 6.18
N LYS A 114 2.00 20.95 5.41
CA LYS A 114 1.20 22.00 4.77
C LYS A 114 0.11 22.55 5.69
N THR A 115 -0.33 23.79 5.41
CA THR A 115 -1.50 24.39 6.08
C THR A 115 -2.79 23.68 5.68
N ASP A 116 -3.87 23.91 6.39
CA ASP A 116 -5.16 23.28 6.08
C ASP A 116 -5.73 23.79 4.74
N GLU A 117 -5.49 25.05 4.39
CA GLU A 117 -5.86 25.63 3.10
C GLU A 117 -5.08 24.99 1.93
N GLU A 118 -3.78 24.78 2.12
CA GLU A 118 -2.95 24.10 1.12
C GLU A 118 -3.37 22.64 0.93
N LYS A 119 -3.70 21.92 2.03
CA LYS A 119 -4.22 20.56 1.96
C LYS A 119 -5.55 20.49 1.23
N GLU A 120 -6.47 21.42 1.51
CA GLU A 120 -7.74 21.49 0.83
C GLU A 120 -7.55 21.75 -0.67
N ALA A 121 -6.74 22.73 -1.03
CA ALA A 121 -6.45 23.08 -2.43
C ALA A 121 -5.86 21.86 -3.18
N TYR A 122 -4.92 21.13 -2.54
CA TYR A 122 -4.32 19.95 -3.13
C TYR A 122 -5.34 18.81 -3.35
N VAL A 123 -6.19 18.54 -2.36
CA VAL A 123 -7.21 17.48 -2.47
C VAL A 123 -8.24 17.82 -3.54
N ARG A 124 -8.70 19.08 -3.59
CA ARG A 124 -9.62 19.56 -4.64
C ARG A 124 -9.00 19.44 -6.03
N TYR A 125 -7.73 19.81 -6.17
CA TYR A 125 -6.97 19.62 -7.41
C TYR A 125 -6.90 18.14 -7.80
N ALA A 126 -6.54 17.25 -6.87
CA ALA A 126 -6.48 15.82 -7.14
C ALA A 126 -7.85 15.25 -7.56
N TRP A 127 -8.91 15.64 -6.85
CA TRP A 127 -10.27 15.19 -7.17
C TRP A 127 -10.79 15.70 -8.52
N SER A 128 -10.37 16.88 -8.94
CA SER A 128 -10.80 17.44 -10.25
C SER A 128 -10.08 16.83 -11.45
N GLY A 129 -9.01 16.04 -11.24
CA GLY A 129 -8.23 15.47 -12.34
C GLY A 129 -8.08 13.95 -12.31
N LEU A 130 -8.55 13.29 -11.24
CA LEU A 130 -8.51 11.82 -11.12
C LEU A 130 -9.86 11.22 -11.53
N GLU A 131 -9.84 10.09 -12.22
CA GLU A 131 -11.02 9.27 -12.49
C GLU A 131 -11.57 8.62 -11.21
N ALA A 132 -12.82 8.19 -11.19
CA ALA A 132 -13.49 7.66 -10.00
C ALA A 132 -12.70 6.56 -9.29
N GLN A 133 -12.12 5.61 -10.04
CA GLN A 133 -11.32 4.52 -9.49
C GLN A 133 -9.99 5.03 -8.90
N GLU A 134 -9.36 5.99 -9.54
CA GLU A 134 -8.13 6.61 -9.04
C GLU A 134 -8.40 7.46 -7.79
N ARG A 135 -9.53 8.20 -7.77
CA ARG A 135 -10.01 8.96 -6.60
C ARG A 135 -10.24 8.05 -5.39
N PHE A 136 -10.89 6.91 -5.61
CA PHE A 136 -11.12 5.92 -4.55
C PHE A 136 -9.80 5.51 -3.90
N ILE A 137 -8.81 5.13 -4.71
CA ILE A 137 -7.50 4.73 -4.21
C ILE A 137 -6.76 5.90 -3.54
N PHE A 138 -6.78 7.08 -4.16
CA PHE A 138 -6.22 8.29 -3.58
C PHE A 138 -6.83 8.60 -2.21
N ASN A 139 -8.16 8.54 -2.08
CA ASN A 139 -8.86 8.75 -0.82
C ASN A 139 -8.44 7.74 0.25
N LYS A 140 -8.23 6.49 -0.10
CA LYS A 140 -7.75 5.46 0.82
C LYS A 140 -6.30 5.66 1.25
N LEU A 141 -5.44 6.09 0.34
CA LEU A 141 -4.03 6.39 0.62
C LEU A 141 -3.90 7.59 1.56
N ILE A 142 -4.52 8.71 1.22
CA ILE A 142 -4.46 9.94 2.02
C ILE A 142 -5.20 9.81 3.36
N GLY A 143 -6.29 9.06 3.39
CA GLY A 143 -7.07 8.74 4.60
C GLY A 143 -6.41 7.70 5.51
N GLY A 144 -5.32 7.07 5.09
CA GLY A 144 -4.60 6.04 5.85
C GLY A 144 -5.38 4.72 6.02
N SER A 145 -6.46 4.51 5.27
CA SER A 145 -7.33 3.33 5.35
C SER A 145 -7.08 2.31 4.23
N PHE A 146 -5.97 2.45 3.50
CA PHE A 146 -5.66 1.57 2.38
C PHE A 146 -5.44 0.13 2.86
N ARG A 147 -6.38 -0.75 2.57
CA ARG A 147 -6.31 -2.19 2.81
C ARG A 147 -6.79 -2.91 1.57
N VAL A 148 -5.95 -3.79 1.06
CA VAL A 148 -6.25 -4.66 -0.07
C VAL A 148 -6.07 -6.09 0.41
N GLY A 149 -6.95 -7.00 0.02
CA GLY A 149 -6.95 -8.41 0.42
C GLY A 149 -5.76 -9.19 -0.15
N VAL A 150 -4.54 -8.71 0.10
CA VAL A 150 -3.27 -9.30 -0.35
C VAL A 150 -2.36 -9.48 0.84
N SER A 151 -1.88 -10.71 1.02
CA SER A 151 -0.90 -11.03 2.08
C SER A 151 0.52 -10.61 1.65
N LYS A 152 1.39 -10.36 2.64
CA LYS A 152 2.82 -10.16 2.37
C LYS A 152 3.43 -11.36 1.61
N LYS A 153 2.99 -12.57 1.92
CA LYS A 153 3.42 -13.78 1.21
C LYS A 153 3.07 -13.75 -0.27
N THR A 154 1.88 -13.26 -0.63
CA THR A 154 1.47 -13.10 -2.04
C THR A 154 2.36 -12.11 -2.77
N LEU A 155 2.68 -10.97 -2.15
CA LEU A 155 3.62 -10.00 -2.70
C LEU A 155 5.01 -10.59 -2.91
N VAL A 156 5.55 -11.30 -1.90
CA VAL A 156 6.87 -11.95 -1.98
C VAL A 156 6.90 -12.99 -3.10
N ASN A 157 5.87 -13.82 -3.22
CA ASN A 157 5.79 -14.81 -4.30
C ASN A 157 5.74 -14.15 -5.70
N ALA A 158 5.10 -12.98 -5.80
CA ALA A 158 5.10 -12.22 -7.04
C ALA A 158 6.48 -11.64 -7.36
N LEU A 159 7.18 -11.10 -6.36
CA LEU A 159 8.55 -10.63 -6.49
C LEU A 159 9.51 -11.75 -6.87
N ALA A 160 9.38 -12.94 -6.24
CA ALA A 160 10.19 -14.11 -6.56
C ALA A 160 9.97 -14.55 -8.01
N LYS A 161 8.72 -14.58 -8.46
CA LYS A 161 8.39 -14.92 -9.84
C LYS A 161 8.91 -13.88 -10.84
N TYR A 162 8.91 -12.60 -10.48
CA TYR A 162 9.41 -11.51 -11.31
C TYR A 162 10.94 -11.51 -11.42
N SER A 163 11.64 -11.65 -10.27
CA SER A 163 13.10 -11.47 -10.18
C SER A 163 13.91 -12.77 -10.30
N GLY A 164 13.28 -13.93 -10.11
CA GLY A 164 13.99 -15.21 -10.01
C GLY A 164 14.71 -15.42 -8.67
N ILE A 165 14.61 -14.47 -7.73
CA ILE A 165 15.27 -14.57 -6.41
C ILE A 165 14.38 -15.40 -5.48
N GLU A 166 15.01 -16.15 -4.59
CA GLU A 166 14.33 -17.04 -3.66
C GLU A 166 13.41 -16.25 -2.67
N ALA A 167 12.20 -16.78 -2.43
CA ALA A 167 11.16 -16.06 -1.69
C ALA A 167 11.55 -15.71 -0.24
N ASN A 168 12.31 -16.58 0.44
CA ASN A 168 12.75 -16.31 1.81
C ASN A 168 13.77 -15.16 1.84
N GLN A 169 14.69 -15.11 0.88
CA GLN A 169 15.64 -14.00 0.74
C GLN A 169 14.90 -12.67 0.52
N LEU A 170 13.93 -12.64 -0.40
CA LEU A 170 13.11 -11.46 -0.65
C LEU A 170 12.30 -11.04 0.59
N MET A 171 11.75 -11.99 1.34
CA MET A 171 11.01 -11.70 2.55
C MET A 171 11.89 -10.93 3.56
N HIS A 172 13.14 -11.36 3.75
CA HIS A 172 14.10 -10.68 4.61
C HIS A 172 14.41 -9.26 4.09
N SER A 173 14.67 -9.13 2.79
CA SER A 173 15.01 -7.85 2.17
C SER A 173 13.89 -6.81 2.33
N ILE A 174 12.65 -7.16 2.02
CA ILE A 174 11.55 -6.18 2.02
C ILE A 174 10.99 -5.85 3.40
N ILE A 175 11.12 -6.74 4.39
CA ILE A 175 10.67 -6.50 5.77
C ILE A 175 11.71 -5.69 6.56
N GLY A 176 12.98 -5.77 6.20
CA GLY A 176 14.08 -5.07 6.84
C GLY A 176 13.92 -3.55 6.90
N ASN A 177 14.84 -2.91 7.59
CA ASN A 177 14.86 -1.45 7.66
C ASN A 177 15.56 -0.89 6.42
N TRP A 178 14.81 -0.26 5.54
CA TRP A 178 15.31 0.41 4.34
C TRP A 178 14.63 1.76 4.16
N ASP A 179 15.39 2.71 3.60
CA ASP A 179 14.89 4.06 3.29
C ASP A 179 14.51 4.11 1.81
N LEU A 180 13.26 4.42 1.56
CA LEU A 180 12.66 4.51 0.22
C LEU A 180 13.36 5.55 -0.68
N ASN A 181 13.94 6.60 -0.08
CA ASN A 181 14.64 7.64 -0.81
C ASN A 181 16.11 7.31 -1.10
N ALA A 182 16.69 6.36 -0.35
CA ALA A 182 18.10 6.03 -0.42
C ALA A 182 18.40 4.72 -1.18
N ILE A 183 17.39 3.84 -1.35
CA ILE A 183 17.58 2.52 -1.96
C ILE A 183 17.07 2.47 -3.40
N SER A 184 17.76 1.75 -4.27
CA SER A 184 17.22 1.36 -5.57
C SER A 184 16.34 0.11 -5.46
N PHE A 185 15.47 -0.11 -6.43
CA PHE A 185 14.63 -1.31 -6.46
C PHE A 185 15.47 -2.59 -6.55
N GLU A 186 16.53 -2.58 -7.36
CA GLU A 186 17.44 -3.71 -7.49
C GLU A 186 18.19 -3.99 -6.19
N ALA A 187 18.78 -2.97 -5.56
CA ALA A 187 19.46 -3.09 -4.27
C ALA A 187 18.54 -3.62 -3.16
N LEU A 188 17.25 -3.24 -3.17
CA LEU A 188 16.26 -3.79 -2.26
C LEU A 188 16.06 -5.29 -2.49
N LEU A 189 15.93 -5.74 -3.74
CA LEU A 189 15.73 -7.15 -4.06
C LEU A 189 16.95 -8.00 -3.70
N GLN A 190 18.16 -7.48 -3.94
CA GLN A 190 19.42 -8.17 -3.61
C GLN A 190 19.73 -8.17 -2.11
N GLY A 191 19.03 -7.37 -1.30
CA GLY A 191 19.27 -7.28 0.13
C GLY A 191 20.55 -6.53 0.51
N GLU A 192 21.08 -5.67 -0.37
CA GLU A 192 22.33 -4.94 -0.14
C GLU A 192 22.32 -4.01 1.06
N HIS A 193 21.11 -3.59 1.50
CA HIS A 193 20.90 -2.77 2.69
C HIS A 193 20.87 -3.57 3.98
N ILE A 194 20.85 -4.90 3.91
CA ILE A 194 20.89 -5.78 5.09
C ILE A 194 22.33 -5.80 5.61
N ASN A 195 22.65 -4.89 6.50
CA ASN A 195 23.80 -5.10 7.35
C ASN A 195 23.51 -6.35 8.20
N TYR A 196 24.27 -7.39 8.00
CA TYR A 196 24.27 -8.56 8.88
C TYR A 196 24.81 -8.14 10.25
N ASP A 197 24.02 -7.38 10.96
CA ASP A 197 24.25 -7.12 12.38
C ASP A 197 23.81 -8.39 13.12
N ASN A 198 24.79 -9.26 13.41
CA ASN A 198 24.58 -10.48 14.18
C ASN A 198 23.95 -10.26 15.54
N SER A 199 23.77 -9.01 15.99
CA SER A 199 23.09 -8.63 17.23
C SER A 199 21.56 -8.57 17.10
N LYS A 200 21.00 -8.55 15.88
CA LYS A 200 19.55 -8.54 15.68
C LYS A 200 19.02 -9.98 15.68
N PRO A 201 18.00 -10.27 16.49
CA PRO A 201 17.43 -11.59 16.51
C PRO A 201 16.91 -11.96 15.11
N TYR A 202 17.28 -13.15 14.67
CA TYR A 202 16.69 -13.79 13.49
C TYR A 202 15.15 -13.72 13.59
N PRO A 203 14.41 -13.51 12.50
CA PRO A 203 12.95 -13.55 12.58
C PRO A 203 12.54 -14.89 13.18
N PHE A 204 11.93 -14.82 14.35
CA PHE A 204 11.54 -16.00 15.11
C PHE A 204 10.66 -16.90 14.25
N CYS A 205 11.03 -18.17 14.12
CA CYS A 205 10.07 -19.20 13.81
C CYS A 205 9.01 -19.21 14.92
N LEU A 206 7.74 -19.32 14.53
CA LEU A 206 6.67 -19.55 15.52
C LEU A 206 7.05 -20.78 16.34
N ALA A 207 7.25 -20.60 17.63
CA ALA A 207 7.41 -21.72 18.53
C ALA A 207 6.07 -22.47 18.56
N TYR A 208 6.06 -23.67 18.04
CA TYR A 208 4.93 -24.57 18.23
C TYR A 208 4.97 -25.10 19.68
N ALA A 209 3.79 -25.36 20.23
CA ALA A 209 3.70 -26.04 21.52
C ALA A 209 4.42 -27.39 21.41
N LEU A 210 5.26 -27.69 22.38
CA LEU A 210 5.89 -29.00 22.48
C LEU A 210 4.80 -30.06 22.75
N GLU A 211 4.63 -30.95 21.78
CA GLU A 211 3.68 -32.08 21.89
C GLU A 211 4.25 -33.26 22.69
N LYS A 212 5.52 -33.15 23.09
CA LYS A 212 6.26 -34.21 23.84
C LYS A 212 6.77 -33.66 25.16
N GLU A 213 6.84 -34.53 26.17
CA GLU A 213 7.51 -34.23 27.43
C GLU A 213 8.99 -33.90 27.22
N LEU A 214 9.54 -32.99 28.02
CA LEU A 214 10.92 -32.50 27.89
C LEU A 214 11.96 -33.63 27.86
N ASP A 215 11.72 -34.67 28.64
CA ASP A 215 12.62 -35.84 28.73
C ASP A 215 12.68 -36.67 27.42
N ALA A 216 11.68 -36.54 26.56
CA ALA A 216 11.63 -37.22 25.28
C ALA A 216 12.37 -36.46 24.15
N LEU A 217 12.91 -35.28 24.44
CA LEU A 217 13.60 -34.43 23.44
C LEU A 217 15.10 -34.70 23.32
N GLY A 218 15.67 -35.54 24.19
CA GLY A 218 17.10 -35.84 24.20
C GLY A 218 17.96 -34.70 24.75
N SER A 219 19.26 -34.76 24.49
CA SER A 219 20.18 -33.72 24.95
C SER A 219 20.14 -32.47 24.09
N ILE A 220 20.17 -31.28 24.71
CA ILE A 220 20.29 -29.98 24.01
C ILE A 220 21.50 -29.94 23.05
N LYS A 221 22.53 -30.75 23.31
CA LYS A 221 23.73 -30.83 22.46
C LYS A 221 23.49 -31.51 21.12
N ASP A 222 22.39 -32.23 20.98
CA ASP A 222 22.00 -32.95 19.75
C ASP A 222 21.11 -32.10 18.83
N TRP A 223 20.78 -30.87 19.26
CA TRP A 223 19.96 -29.94 18.50
C TRP A 223 20.86 -28.93 17.78
N GLN A 224 20.82 -28.93 16.45
CA GLN A 224 21.48 -27.95 15.59
C GLN A 224 20.48 -26.91 15.11
#